data_00c139b7ef2aa0b473acd8e69fec28c4
#
_entry.id   00c139b7ef2aa0b473acd8e69fec28c4
#
_cell.length_a   1.000
_cell.length_b   1.000
_cell.length_c   1.000
_cell.angle_alpha   90.00
_cell.angle_beta   90.00
_cell.angle_gamma   90.00
#
_symmetry.space_group_name_H-M   'P 1'
#
loop_
_entity.id
_entity.type
_entity.pdbx_description
1 polymer ?
#
loop_
_entity_poly.entity_id
_entity_poly.type
_entity_poly.pdbx_seq_one_letter_code
_entity_poly.pdbx_strand_id
1 'polypeptide(L)'
;FPAGVLNMVQGEGDIGARLTTHVDVNCVIFTGSFATGRRIREATFDQPHKKVCLELGGKNPAVVLDDADLDQATREILLGALLTTGQRCTATSRVIATAGIADALKRRLMEALIRIKPSDPFDAHCFIGPLASESARERFFHLLKQAKAEGAEPWIESVPMSGGAFVTPSIYGVSGEEP
;
A
#
# COMPACT_ATOMS: atom_id res chain seq x y z
N PHE A 1 -30.24 -1.95 15.68
CA PHE A 1 -30.42 -3.35 15.21
C PHE A 1 -30.82 -4.22 16.40
N PRO A 2 -31.66 -5.27 16.19
CA PRO A 2 -31.93 -6.25 17.23
C PRO A 2 -30.64 -6.96 17.68
N ALA A 3 -30.65 -7.48 18.92
CA ALA A 3 -29.53 -8.27 19.43
C ALA A 3 -29.26 -9.50 18.54
N GLY A 4 -28.01 -9.78 18.26
CA GLY A 4 -27.59 -10.90 17.42
C GLY A 4 -27.52 -10.59 15.90
N VAL A 5 -28.02 -9.44 15.42
CA VAL A 5 -27.91 -9.05 14.00
C VAL A 5 -26.47 -8.65 13.63
N LEU A 6 -25.77 -7.99 14.53
CA LEU A 6 -24.38 -7.62 14.37
C LEU A 6 -23.57 -8.20 15.53
N ASN A 7 -22.56 -9.00 15.20
CA ASN A 7 -21.67 -9.62 16.17
C ASN A 7 -20.24 -9.35 15.76
N MET A 8 -19.37 -9.11 16.73
CA MET A 8 -17.95 -8.90 16.52
C MET A 8 -17.16 -9.99 17.23
N VAL A 9 -16.23 -10.61 16.49
CA VAL A 9 -15.26 -11.56 17.03
C VAL A 9 -13.87 -11.02 16.75
N GLN A 10 -13.08 -10.89 17.80
CA GLN A 10 -11.67 -10.46 17.67
C GLN A 10 -10.76 -11.68 17.73
N GLY A 11 -9.66 -11.62 16.99
CA GLY A 11 -8.65 -12.68 16.97
C GLY A 11 -7.72 -12.50 15.78
N GLU A 12 -6.77 -13.39 15.70
CA GLU A 12 -5.79 -13.42 14.62
C GLU A 12 -6.27 -14.27 13.44
N GLY A 13 -5.35 -14.60 12.51
CA GLY A 13 -5.68 -15.27 11.27
C GLY A 13 -6.35 -16.66 11.43
N ASP A 14 -6.12 -17.35 12.54
CA ASP A 14 -6.76 -18.64 12.86
C ASP A 14 -8.26 -18.50 13.12
N ILE A 15 -8.67 -17.44 13.82
CA ILE A 15 -10.07 -17.13 14.07
C ILE A 15 -10.77 -16.76 12.75
N GLY A 16 -10.12 -15.91 11.94
CA GLY A 16 -10.61 -15.56 10.61
C GLY A 16 -10.76 -16.78 9.70
N ALA A 17 -9.80 -17.71 9.73
CA ALA A 17 -9.85 -18.95 8.95
C ALA A 17 -11.03 -19.84 9.37
N ARG A 18 -11.29 -19.98 10.69
CA ARG A 18 -12.44 -20.73 11.19
C ARG A 18 -13.78 -20.13 10.78
N LEU A 19 -13.90 -18.78 10.85
CA LEU A 19 -15.11 -18.10 10.40
C LEU A 19 -15.34 -18.27 8.89
N THR A 20 -14.32 -18.10 8.07
CA THR A 20 -14.46 -18.18 6.60
C THR A 20 -14.83 -19.57 6.13
N THR A 21 -14.42 -20.63 6.83
CA THR A 21 -14.70 -22.02 6.46
C THR A 21 -15.93 -22.61 7.17
N HIS A 22 -16.52 -21.92 8.14
CA HIS A 22 -17.67 -22.44 8.90
C HIS A 22 -18.87 -22.67 7.99
N VAL A 23 -19.54 -23.81 8.15
CA VAL A 23 -20.65 -24.26 7.27
C VAL A 23 -21.85 -23.30 7.28
N ASP A 24 -22.12 -22.67 8.42
CA ASP A 24 -23.24 -21.73 8.59
C ASP A 24 -22.94 -20.31 8.10
N VAL A 25 -21.71 -20.04 7.63
CA VAL A 25 -21.35 -18.75 7.02
C VAL A 25 -21.58 -18.83 5.52
N ASN A 26 -22.61 -18.17 5.03
CA ASN A 26 -23.01 -18.20 3.63
C ASN A 26 -22.30 -17.17 2.75
N CYS A 27 -21.74 -16.12 3.35
CA CYS A 27 -21.04 -15.07 2.62
C CYS A 27 -19.79 -14.62 3.38
N VAL A 28 -18.69 -14.48 2.66
CA VAL A 28 -17.44 -13.90 3.14
C VAL A 28 -17.13 -12.66 2.31
N ILE A 29 -16.96 -11.51 2.96
CA ILE A 29 -16.44 -10.30 2.37
C ILE A 29 -15.10 -10.02 3.05
N PHE A 30 -14.02 -10.07 2.29
CA PHE A 30 -12.67 -9.97 2.82
C PHE A 30 -11.91 -8.83 2.12
N THR A 31 -11.26 -7.99 2.92
CA THR A 31 -10.28 -7.00 2.45
C THR A 31 -8.93 -7.31 3.06
N GLY A 32 -7.90 -7.44 2.24
CA GLY A 32 -6.55 -7.73 2.73
C GLY A 32 -5.57 -8.16 1.66
N SER A 33 -4.56 -8.97 2.03
CA SER A 33 -3.51 -9.39 1.10
C SER A 33 -4.02 -10.43 0.08
N PHE A 34 -3.44 -10.42 -1.12
CA PHE A 34 -3.68 -11.44 -2.14
C PHE A 34 -3.44 -12.85 -1.59
N ALA A 35 -2.37 -13.06 -0.83
CA ALA A 35 -2.04 -14.37 -0.27
C ALA A 35 -3.13 -14.89 0.68
N THR A 36 -3.72 -14.02 1.50
CA THR A 36 -4.82 -14.40 2.39
C THR A 36 -6.12 -14.63 1.61
N GLY A 37 -6.44 -13.77 0.64
CA GLY A 37 -7.60 -13.95 -0.22
C GLY A 37 -7.55 -15.26 -1.01
N ARG A 38 -6.38 -15.61 -1.52
CA ARG A 38 -6.13 -16.90 -2.17
C ARG A 38 -6.41 -18.07 -1.22
N ARG A 39 -5.89 -18.04 0.01
CA ARG A 39 -6.14 -19.09 1.02
C ARG A 39 -7.64 -19.24 1.34
N ILE A 40 -8.36 -18.11 1.47
CA ILE A 40 -9.82 -18.13 1.70
C ILE A 40 -10.51 -18.83 0.54
N ARG A 41 -10.15 -18.48 -0.70
CA ARG A 41 -10.77 -19.07 -1.89
C ARG A 41 -10.48 -20.59 -2.01
N GLU A 42 -9.24 -20.98 -1.75
CA GLU A 42 -8.84 -22.40 -1.72
C GLU A 42 -9.59 -23.17 -0.63
N ALA A 43 -9.69 -22.62 0.58
CA ALA A 43 -10.36 -23.25 1.72
C ALA A 43 -11.89 -23.32 1.60
N THR A 44 -12.49 -22.54 0.72
CA THR A 44 -13.95 -22.51 0.51
C THR A 44 -14.35 -23.10 -0.84
N PHE A 45 -13.41 -23.67 -1.60
CA PHE A 45 -13.65 -24.18 -2.95
C PHE A 45 -14.77 -25.24 -3.01
N ASP A 46 -14.80 -26.15 -2.04
CA ASP A 46 -15.79 -27.23 -1.95
C ASP A 46 -17.13 -26.78 -1.31
N GLN A 47 -17.34 -25.47 -1.13
CA GLN A 47 -18.55 -24.88 -0.58
C GLN A 47 -19.24 -23.98 -1.62
N PRO A 48 -19.84 -24.53 -2.69
CA PRO A 48 -20.34 -23.75 -3.84
C PRO A 48 -21.49 -22.81 -3.49
N HIS A 49 -22.18 -23.05 -2.37
CA HIS A 49 -23.22 -22.17 -1.84
C HIS A 49 -22.66 -20.90 -1.18
N LYS A 50 -21.38 -20.90 -0.80
CA LYS A 50 -20.74 -19.80 -0.10
C LYS A 50 -20.29 -18.71 -1.08
N LYS A 51 -20.81 -17.51 -0.91
CA LYS A 51 -20.38 -16.36 -1.68
C LYS A 51 -19.08 -15.80 -1.08
N VAL A 52 -18.04 -15.64 -1.90
CA VAL A 52 -16.75 -15.06 -1.50
C VAL A 52 -16.45 -13.84 -2.33
N CYS A 53 -16.41 -12.67 -1.69
CA CYS A 53 -16.02 -11.40 -2.27
C CYS A 53 -14.65 -11.00 -1.70
N LEU A 54 -13.68 -10.75 -2.59
CA LEU A 54 -12.30 -10.43 -2.21
C LEU A 54 -11.93 -9.04 -2.72
N GLU A 55 -11.57 -8.16 -1.80
CA GLU A 55 -10.97 -6.86 -2.06
C GLU A 55 -9.49 -6.93 -1.65
N LEU A 56 -8.60 -6.82 -2.63
CA LEU A 56 -7.17 -7.12 -2.45
C LEU A 56 -6.32 -5.89 -2.76
N GLY A 57 -5.02 -6.00 -2.51
CA GLY A 57 -4.06 -4.97 -2.85
C GLY A 57 -3.88 -4.77 -4.36
N GLY A 58 -3.28 -3.63 -4.72
CA GLY A 58 -2.99 -3.27 -6.11
C GLY A 58 -1.63 -2.60 -6.25
N LYS A 59 -1.24 -2.31 -7.50
CA LYS A 59 -0.08 -1.50 -7.90
C LYS A 59 -0.58 -0.37 -8.79
N ASN A 60 -1.16 0.65 -8.15
CA ASN A 60 -1.90 1.71 -8.84
C ASN A 60 -0.95 2.72 -9.48
N PRO A 61 -1.07 2.97 -10.78
CA PRO A 61 -0.28 3.98 -11.47
C PRO A 61 -0.92 5.36 -11.40
N ALA A 62 -0.10 6.40 -11.35
CA ALA A 62 -0.44 7.75 -11.78
C ALA A 62 0.20 7.97 -13.15
N VAL A 63 -0.61 8.31 -14.15
CA VAL A 63 -0.16 8.59 -15.52
C VAL A 63 -0.14 10.10 -15.73
N VAL A 64 1.01 10.64 -16.17
CA VAL A 64 1.22 12.08 -16.36
C VAL A 64 1.67 12.34 -17.79
N LEU A 65 0.88 13.10 -18.54
CA LEU A 65 1.13 13.46 -19.92
C LEU A 65 1.80 14.84 -20.03
N ASP A 66 2.32 15.16 -21.21
CA ASP A 66 3.14 16.38 -21.43
C ASP A 66 2.38 17.70 -21.18
N ASP A 67 1.07 17.69 -21.26
CA ASP A 67 0.18 18.85 -21.03
C ASP A 67 -0.33 18.94 -19.58
N ALA A 68 0.13 18.08 -18.69
CA ALA A 68 -0.30 18.08 -17.29
C ALA A 68 0.22 19.30 -16.52
N ASP A 69 -0.62 19.84 -15.63
CA ASP A 69 -0.17 20.78 -14.60
C ASP A 69 0.72 20.05 -13.59
N LEU A 70 2.02 20.42 -13.59
CA LEU A 70 3.02 19.77 -12.75
C LEU A 70 2.81 20.01 -11.25
N ASP A 71 2.24 21.15 -10.84
CA ASP A 71 1.99 21.44 -9.42
C ASP A 71 0.84 20.59 -8.92
N GLN A 72 -0.23 20.47 -9.71
CA GLN A 72 -1.33 19.58 -9.41
C GLN A 72 -0.87 18.12 -9.43
N ALA A 73 -0.18 17.69 -10.47
CA ALA A 73 0.30 16.30 -10.60
C ALA A 73 1.19 15.90 -9.41
N THR A 74 2.15 16.76 -9.03
CA THR A 74 3.02 16.52 -7.88
C THR A 74 2.22 16.35 -6.59
N ARG A 75 1.29 17.26 -6.32
CA ARG A 75 0.43 17.21 -5.13
C ARG A 75 -0.40 15.93 -5.08
N GLU A 76 -1.10 15.61 -6.14
CA GLU A 76 -2.00 14.44 -6.20
C GLU A 76 -1.22 13.12 -6.12
N ILE A 77 -0.03 13.04 -6.71
CA ILE A 77 0.86 11.87 -6.59
C ILE A 77 1.30 11.70 -5.14
N LEU A 78 1.76 12.76 -4.46
CA LEU A 78 2.21 12.68 -3.08
C LEU A 78 1.05 12.33 -2.13
N LEU A 79 -0.12 12.92 -2.30
CA LEU A 79 -1.32 12.56 -1.54
C LEU A 79 -1.72 11.10 -1.78
N GLY A 80 -1.78 10.68 -3.04
CA GLY A 80 -2.12 9.31 -3.42
C GLY A 80 -1.14 8.27 -2.89
N ALA A 81 0.16 8.58 -2.92
CA ALA A 81 1.21 7.65 -2.50
C ALA A 81 1.43 7.59 -0.99
N LEU A 82 1.28 8.71 -0.28
CA LEU A 82 1.75 8.83 1.11
C LEU A 82 0.64 8.96 2.15
N LEU A 83 -0.55 9.38 1.76
CA LEU A 83 -1.67 9.44 2.70
C LEU A 83 -1.91 8.06 3.32
N THR A 84 -2.08 8.00 4.65
CA THR A 84 -2.07 6.75 5.42
C THR A 84 -0.77 5.93 5.28
N THR A 85 0.36 6.63 5.08
CA THR A 85 1.70 6.05 4.90
C THR A 85 1.76 5.04 3.73
N GLY A 86 0.96 5.28 2.68
CA GLY A 86 0.88 4.40 1.50
C GLY A 86 0.22 3.04 1.74
N GLN A 87 -0.37 2.80 2.91
CA GLN A 87 -0.90 1.50 3.32
C GLN A 87 -2.38 1.32 2.96
N ARG A 88 -2.77 1.72 1.73
CA ARG A 88 -4.12 1.51 1.18
C ARG A 88 -4.06 0.69 -0.10
N CYS A 89 -5.12 -0.06 -0.38
CA CYS A 89 -5.28 -0.78 -1.66
C CYS A 89 -5.23 0.15 -2.87
N THR A 90 -5.64 1.42 -2.70
CA THR A 90 -5.68 2.47 -3.73
C THR A 90 -4.46 3.38 -3.73
N ALA A 91 -3.44 3.15 -2.88
CA ALA A 91 -2.25 4.00 -2.83
C ALA A 91 -1.48 3.99 -4.16
N THR A 92 -1.10 5.17 -4.63
CA THR A 92 -0.25 5.30 -5.82
C THR A 92 1.12 4.69 -5.53
N SER A 93 1.50 3.71 -6.31
CA SER A 93 2.77 2.98 -6.16
C SER A 93 3.70 3.13 -7.36
N ARG A 94 3.20 3.65 -8.48
CA ARG A 94 3.95 3.90 -9.71
C ARG A 94 3.56 5.23 -10.31
N VAL A 95 4.54 5.92 -10.88
CA VAL A 95 4.33 7.12 -11.69
C VAL A 95 4.85 6.81 -13.08
N ILE A 96 3.99 6.97 -14.07
CA ILE A 96 4.30 6.77 -15.49
C ILE A 96 4.16 8.13 -16.15
N ALA A 97 5.27 8.70 -16.60
CA ALA A 97 5.30 10.02 -17.22
C ALA A 97 5.80 9.91 -18.67
N THR A 98 5.25 10.73 -19.56
CA THR A 98 5.80 10.89 -20.91
C THR A 98 7.17 11.54 -20.85
N ALA A 99 8.02 11.26 -21.84
CA ALA A 99 9.44 11.69 -21.84
C ALA A 99 9.61 13.23 -21.71
N GLY A 100 8.70 14.00 -22.29
CA GLY A 100 8.78 15.47 -22.28
C GLY A 100 8.64 16.08 -20.89
N ILE A 101 7.90 15.44 -19.98
CA ILE A 101 7.61 15.98 -18.64
C ILE A 101 8.35 15.23 -17.51
N ALA A 102 8.90 14.05 -17.79
CA ALA A 102 9.43 13.12 -16.79
C ALA A 102 10.50 13.76 -15.88
N ASP A 103 11.50 14.44 -16.43
CA ASP A 103 12.57 15.06 -15.65
C ASP A 103 12.08 16.22 -14.77
N ALA A 104 11.14 17.01 -15.27
CA ALA A 104 10.55 18.10 -14.51
C ALA A 104 9.72 17.58 -13.35
N LEU A 105 8.91 16.55 -13.59
CA LEU A 105 8.10 15.88 -12.58
C LEU A 105 9.00 15.20 -11.53
N LYS A 106 10.03 14.48 -11.95
CA LYS A 106 11.03 13.85 -11.07
C LYS A 106 11.61 14.86 -10.08
N ARG A 107 12.12 15.99 -10.56
CA ARG A 107 12.68 17.03 -9.70
C ARG A 107 11.67 17.53 -8.67
N ARG A 108 10.44 17.84 -9.08
CA ARG A 108 9.39 18.34 -8.18
C ARG A 108 9.00 17.33 -7.12
N LEU A 109 8.84 16.06 -7.50
CA LEU A 109 8.55 14.98 -6.56
C LEU A 109 9.68 14.82 -5.54
N MET A 110 10.94 14.85 -5.96
CA MET A 110 12.10 14.75 -5.06
C MET A 110 12.17 15.93 -4.10
N GLU A 111 12.02 17.16 -4.59
CA GLU A 111 12.05 18.39 -3.77
C GLU A 111 10.93 18.40 -2.72
N ALA A 112 9.77 17.90 -3.05
CA ALA A 112 8.67 17.81 -2.12
C ALA A 112 8.86 16.65 -1.13
N LEU A 113 9.31 15.49 -1.62
CA LEU A 113 9.41 14.27 -0.81
C LEU A 113 10.44 14.38 0.32
N ILE A 114 11.58 15.03 0.09
CA ILE A 114 12.62 15.22 1.13
C ILE A 114 12.16 16.06 2.33
N ARG A 115 11.10 16.86 2.14
CA ARG A 115 10.51 17.70 3.18
C ARG A 115 9.50 16.94 4.05
N ILE A 116 9.00 15.80 3.56
CA ILE A 116 8.01 15.01 4.27
C ILE A 116 8.71 14.15 5.30
N LYS A 117 8.39 14.39 6.58
CA LYS A 117 8.94 13.65 7.71
C LYS A 117 7.83 12.84 8.38
N PRO A 118 8.04 11.56 8.67
CA PRO A 118 7.13 10.81 9.52
C PRO A 118 7.10 11.40 10.93
N SER A 119 5.92 11.45 11.53
CA SER A 119 5.72 11.95 12.90
C SER A 119 4.67 11.13 13.64
N ASP A 120 4.48 11.44 14.93
CA ASP A 120 3.47 10.80 15.75
C ASP A 120 2.09 11.01 15.12
N PRO A 121 1.29 9.95 14.92
CA PRO A 121 -0.07 10.06 14.37
C PRO A 121 -1.02 10.95 15.16
N PHE A 122 -0.73 11.21 16.44
CA PHE A 122 -1.50 12.12 17.28
C PHE A 122 -1.07 13.60 17.15
N ASP A 123 0.01 13.88 16.42
CA ASP A 123 0.38 15.25 16.07
C ASP A 123 -0.60 15.81 15.03
N ALA A 124 -1.18 16.98 15.30
CA ALA A 124 -2.09 17.64 14.38
C ALA A 124 -1.47 17.98 13.01
N HIS A 125 -0.15 18.02 12.91
CA HIS A 125 0.61 18.26 11.68
C HIS A 125 1.17 16.99 11.03
N CYS A 126 0.83 15.82 11.58
CA CYS A 126 1.27 14.55 11.02
C CYS A 126 0.67 14.32 9.64
N PHE A 127 1.53 14.27 8.61
CA PHE A 127 1.11 13.89 7.26
C PHE A 127 1.28 12.39 7.00
N ILE A 128 2.37 11.80 7.50
CA ILE A 128 2.62 10.35 7.45
C ILE A 128 3.04 9.85 8.84
N GLY A 129 2.49 8.73 9.24
CA GLY A 129 2.80 8.05 10.48
C GLY A 129 3.73 6.85 10.28
N PRO A 130 3.73 5.88 11.22
CA PRO A 130 4.49 4.66 11.10
C PRO A 130 3.83 3.65 10.14
N LEU A 131 4.57 2.62 9.76
CA LEU A 131 3.99 1.42 9.20
C LEU A 131 3.20 0.64 10.27
N ALA A 132 2.29 -0.23 9.84
CA ALA A 132 1.36 -0.93 10.72
C ALA A 132 2.05 -1.84 11.76
N SER A 133 3.28 -2.30 11.49
CA SER A 133 4.03 -3.18 12.38
C SER A 133 5.52 -3.19 12.06
N GLU A 134 6.33 -3.72 12.98
CA GLU A 134 7.76 -3.97 12.72
C GLU A 134 7.97 -4.96 11.56
N SER A 135 7.14 -5.99 11.45
CA SER A 135 7.21 -6.94 10.34
C SER A 135 6.89 -6.28 8.99
N ALA A 136 6.01 -5.28 8.97
CA ALA A 136 5.75 -4.46 7.77
C ALA A 136 6.98 -3.62 7.40
N ARG A 137 7.69 -3.07 8.40
CA ARG A 137 8.94 -2.32 8.20
C ARG A 137 10.06 -3.21 7.65
N GLU A 138 10.25 -4.39 8.22
CA GLU A 138 11.25 -5.37 7.74
C GLU A 138 10.96 -5.78 6.30
N ARG A 139 9.70 -6.09 6.00
CA ARG A 139 9.26 -6.41 4.63
C ARG A 139 9.49 -5.25 3.68
N PHE A 140 9.23 -4.02 4.09
CA PHE A 140 9.46 -2.82 3.28
C PHE A 140 10.93 -2.71 2.87
N PHE A 141 11.86 -2.80 3.82
CA PHE A 141 13.30 -2.74 3.50
C PHE A 141 13.78 -3.94 2.69
N HIS A 142 13.21 -5.13 2.93
CA HIS A 142 13.50 -6.30 2.10
C HIS A 142 13.12 -6.06 0.63
N LEU A 143 11.94 -5.50 0.37
CA LEU A 143 11.49 -5.16 -0.98
C LEU A 143 12.34 -4.06 -1.64
N LEU A 144 12.77 -3.04 -0.89
CA LEU A 144 13.68 -2.02 -1.42
C LEU A 144 15.04 -2.60 -1.81
N LYS A 145 15.55 -3.55 -1.00
CA LYS A 145 16.79 -4.27 -1.33
C LYS A 145 16.63 -5.11 -2.60
N GLN A 146 15.50 -5.80 -2.73
CA GLN A 146 15.17 -6.56 -3.94
C GLN A 146 15.07 -5.65 -5.16
N ALA A 147 14.34 -4.55 -5.08
CA ALA A 147 14.21 -3.58 -6.18
C ALA A 147 15.58 -3.08 -6.68
N LYS A 148 16.51 -2.75 -5.77
CA LYS A 148 17.88 -2.38 -6.16
C LYS A 148 18.63 -3.52 -6.83
N ALA A 149 18.46 -4.75 -6.38
CA ALA A 149 19.10 -5.91 -7.00
C ALA A 149 18.52 -6.21 -8.40
N GLU A 150 17.28 -5.81 -8.65
CA GLU A 150 16.59 -5.89 -9.94
C GLU A 150 16.85 -4.66 -10.85
N GLY A 151 17.71 -3.73 -10.45
CA GLY A 151 18.16 -2.60 -11.29
C GLY A 151 17.47 -1.26 -11.00
N ALA A 152 16.56 -1.19 -10.04
CA ALA A 152 15.92 0.08 -9.69
C ALA A 152 16.93 1.09 -9.11
N GLU A 153 16.98 2.28 -9.68
CA GLU A 153 17.87 3.37 -9.28
C GLU A 153 17.25 4.18 -8.12
N PRO A 154 17.85 4.19 -6.92
CA PRO A 154 17.34 5.01 -5.84
C PRO A 154 17.59 6.49 -6.08
N TRP A 155 16.52 7.28 -6.22
CA TRP A 155 16.61 8.75 -6.26
C TRP A 155 16.51 9.35 -4.86
N ILE A 156 15.67 8.76 -4.02
CA ILE A 156 15.59 9.03 -2.58
C ILE A 156 15.46 7.68 -1.88
N GLU A 157 16.42 7.36 -1.04
CA GLU A 157 16.35 6.14 -0.22
C GLU A 157 15.59 6.38 1.08
N SER A 158 14.81 5.38 1.46
CA SER A 158 14.19 5.34 2.79
C SER A 158 15.21 4.93 3.84
N VAL A 159 15.10 5.54 5.01
CA VAL A 159 15.86 5.16 6.20
C VAL A 159 14.92 4.80 7.35
N PRO A 160 15.30 3.83 8.20
CA PRO A 160 14.56 3.53 9.41
C PRO A 160 14.72 4.69 10.40
N MET A 161 13.66 4.97 11.16
CA MET A 161 13.70 5.92 12.25
C MET A 161 13.55 5.18 13.59
N SER A 162 14.02 5.82 14.67
CA SER A 162 13.85 5.30 16.03
C SER A 162 12.41 5.44 16.52
N GLY A 163 12.03 4.61 17.50
CA GLY A 163 10.75 4.73 18.20
C GLY A 163 9.58 3.99 17.57
N GLY A 164 9.82 2.92 16.81
CA GLY A 164 8.79 2.07 16.21
C GLY A 164 8.96 1.84 14.72
N ALA A 165 7.88 1.46 14.05
CA ALA A 165 7.89 1.10 12.64
C ALA A 165 7.91 2.33 11.68
N PHE A 166 8.61 3.40 12.06
CA PHE A 166 8.76 4.59 11.23
C PHE A 166 9.82 4.40 10.15
N VAL A 167 9.50 4.87 8.94
CA VAL A 167 10.41 4.89 7.78
C VAL A 167 10.21 6.18 7.00
N THR A 168 11.28 6.74 6.45
CA THR A 168 11.13 7.89 5.57
C THR A 168 10.61 7.44 4.19
N PRO A 169 9.89 8.30 3.44
CA PRO A 169 9.47 7.99 2.09
C PRO A 169 10.66 7.74 1.16
N SER A 170 10.44 7.01 0.08
CA SER A 170 11.44 6.74 -0.95
C SER A 170 10.86 6.86 -2.35
N ILE A 171 11.74 7.09 -3.33
CA ILE A 171 11.39 7.09 -4.75
C ILE A 171 12.54 6.45 -5.54
N TYR A 172 12.18 5.57 -6.46
CA TYR A 172 13.11 4.84 -7.32
C TYR A 172 12.74 5.04 -8.78
N GLY A 173 13.75 5.18 -9.62
CA GLY A 173 13.61 5.11 -11.06
C GLY A 173 13.74 3.67 -11.54
N VAL A 174 12.92 3.31 -12.53
CA VAL A 174 13.03 2.05 -13.26
C VAL A 174 13.06 2.35 -14.75
N SER A 175 13.86 1.60 -15.52
CA SER A 175 13.77 1.64 -16.98
C SER A 175 12.50 0.91 -17.41
N GLY A 176 11.86 1.35 -18.49
CA GLY A 176 10.64 0.72 -18.99
C GLY A 176 10.83 -0.69 -19.56
N GLU A 177 12.04 -1.24 -19.48
CA GLU A 177 12.44 -2.56 -19.95
C GLU A 177 12.55 -3.58 -18.78
N GLU A 178 12.35 -3.15 -17.55
CA GLU A 178 12.38 -4.03 -16.37
C GLU A 178 11.08 -4.84 -16.25
N PRO A 179 11.17 -6.13 -15.86
CA PRO A 179 10.02 -7.04 -15.81
C PRO A 179 8.99 -6.70 -14.71
#